data_455f830c7a0cf7f95d09225a55e791ac
#
_entry.id   455f830c7a0cf7f95d09225a55e791ac
#
_cell.length_a   1.000
_cell.length_b   1.000
_cell.length_c   1.000
_cell.angle_alpha   90.00
_cell.angle_beta   90.00
_cell.angle_gamma   90.00
#
_symmetry.space_group_name_H-M   'P 1'
#
loop_
_entity.id
_entity.type
_entity.pdbx_description
1 polymer ?
#
loop_
_entity_poly.entity_id
_entity_poly.type
_entity_poly.pdbx_seq_one_letter_code
_entity_poly.pdbx_strand_id
1 'polypeptide(L)'
;MRRAALALILVSLTALVLAAQSSAATQAIYQVGDKGPAGGIVFYDKGNASGGWRYFEVATSDAGSGIPWDTGNYLDVTTSTTIGSGKANTEAIIEALGSGIYAAQLCRGLATGGFNDWFLPSKDELNLLYTAVDWRGRGSFTDKDREGFTNHYYWSSSQYFSSYFYAWDQDFGNGRQKNDLKNTGFSVRAIRAF
;
A
#
# COMPACT_ATOMS: atom_id res chain seq x y z
N MET A 1 25.62 33.88 -79.17
CA MET A 1 26.20 32.91 -78.25
C MET A 1 26.01 33.43 -76.80
N ARG A 2 25.01 32.94 -76.13
CA ARG A 2 24.67 33.33 -74.76
C ARG A 2 25.01 32.13 -73.84
N ARG A 3 25.96 32.29 -72.95
CA ARG A 3 26.36 31.30 -71.95
C ARG A 3 25.41 31.46 -70.76
N ALA A 4 24.60 30.43 -70.49
CA ALA A 4 23.80 30.34 -69.30
C ALA A 4 24.72 29.83 -68.13
N ALA A 5 24.79 30.60 -67.05
CA ALA A 5 25.45 30.18 -65.81
C ALA A 5 24.44 29.44 -64.94
N LEU A 6 24.76 28.19 -64.60
CA LEU A 6 23.96 27.36 -63.72
C LEU A 6 24.41 27.66 -62.27
N ALA A 7 23.53 28.28 -61.48
CA ALA A 7 23.78 28.51 -60.06
C ALA A 7 23.37 27.25 -59.24
N LEU A 8 24.33 26.60 -58.63
CA LEU A 8 24.12 25.49 -57.72
C LEU A 8 23.75 26.06 -56.35
N ILE A 9 22.50 25.86 -55.94
CA ILE A 9 22.04 26.20 -54.58
C ILE A 9 22.34 24.99 -53.69
N LEU A 10 23.34 25.14 -52.78
CA LEU A 10 23.62 24.16 -51.74
C LEU A 10 22.63 24.39 -50.59
N VAL A 11 21.65 23.53 -50.42
CA VAL A 11 20.80 23.53 -49.23
C VAL A 11 21.49 22.71 -48.13
N SER A 12 22.08 23.41 -47.18
CA SER A 12 22.63 22.78 -45.98
C SER A 12 21.51 22.41 -45.02
N LEU A 13 21.22 21.11 -44.92
CA LEU A 13 20.28 20.53 -43.98
C LEU A 13 20.98 20.43 -42.64
N THR A 14 20.83 21.43 -41.76
CA THR A 14 21.25 21.34 -40.36
C THR A 14 20.21 20.51 -39.60
N ALA A 15 20.51 19.23 -39.38
CA ALA A 15 19.73 18.38 -38.49
C ALA A 15 19.92 18.87 -37.05
N LEU A 16 18.86 19.50 -36.50
CA LEU A 16 18.79 19.86 -35.09
C LEU A 16 18.53 18.57 -34.29
N VAL A 17 19.59 17.99 -33.73
CA VAL A 17 19.46 16.87 -32.80
C VAL A 17 18.97 17.44 -31.47
N LEU A 18 17.63 17.34 -31.24
CA LEU A 18 17.04 17.62 -29.94
C LEU A 18 17.41 16.46 -29.01
N ALA A 19 18.46 16.62 -28.22
CA ALA A 19 18.79 15.71 -27.14
C ALA A 19 17.66 15.83 -26.10
N ALA A 20 16.75 14.86 -26.08
CA ALA A 20 15.81 14.70 -24.98
C ALA A 20 16.63 14.38 -23.72
N GLN A 21 16.89 15.40 -22.91
CA GLN A 21 17.38 15.20 -21.56
C GLN A 21 16.27 14.54 -20.77
N SER A 22 16.31 13.21 -20.66
CA SER A 22 15.59 12.48 -19.64
C SER A 22 16.13 12.96 -18.29
N SER A 23 15.48 13.95 -17.69
CA SER A 23 15.68 14.22 -16.28
C SER A 23 15.18 12.99 -15.54
N ALA A 24 16.09 12.13 -15.10
CA ALA A 24 15.75 11.13 -14.10
C ALA A 24 15.18 11.93 -12.92
N ALA A 25 13.86 11.88 -12.75
CA ALA A 25 13.21 12.48 -11.59
C ALA A 25 13.91 11.88 -10.37
N THR A 26 14.59 12.70 -9.59
CA THR A 26 15.19 12.26 -8.33
C THR A 26 14.06 11.72 -7.50
N GLN A 27 14.00 10.39 -7.33
CA GLN A 27 12.96 9.75 -6.55
C GLN A 27 13.05 10.31 -5.12
N ALA A 28 11.98 10.88 -4.62
CA ALA A 28 11.95 11.44 -3.28
C ALA A 28 12.34 10.35 -2.27
N ILE A 29 13.26 10.69 -1.37
CA ILE A 29 13.68 9.80 -0.29
C ILE A 29 12.83 10.14 0.92
N TYR A 30 12.11 9.15 1.45
CA TYR A 30 11.29 9.28 2.65
C TYR A 30 11.93 8.60 3.84
N GLN A 31 11.65 9.12 5.02
CA GLN A 31 11.95 8.48 6.30
C GLN A 31 10.65 7.99 6.96
N VAL A 32 10.78 7.05 7.88
CA VAL A 32 9.62 6.62 8.69
C VAL A 32 9.14 7.80 9.54
N GLY A 33 7.84 8.09 9.49
CA GLY A 33 7.21 9.28 10.06
C GLY A 33 6.93 10.40 9.05
N ASP A 34 7.57 10.38 7.87
CA ASP A 34 7.28 11.39 6.85
C ASP A 34 5.86 11.22 6.28
N LYS A 35 5.33 12.34 5.77
CA LYS A 35 4.11 12.32 5.00
C LYS A 35 4.38 11.72 3.61
N GLY A 36 3.72 10.61 3.30
CA GLY A 36 3.81 9.94 2.00
C GLY A 36 3.06 10.68 0.89
N PRO A 37 3.24 10.26 -0.37
CA PRO A 37 2.66 10.93 -1.54
C PRO A 37 1.13 10.96 -1.57
N ALA A 38 0.47 9.95 -0.97
CA ALA A 38 -0.99 9.93 -0.85
C ALA A 38 -1.52 10.64 0.41
N GLY A 39 -0.63 11.29 1.17
CA GLY A 39 -0.96 12.01 2.40
C GLY A 39 -1.04 11.13 3.64
N GLY A 40 -0.76 9.84 3.51
CA GLY A 40 -0.56 8.91 4.61
C GLY A 40 0.79 9.13 5.32
N ILE A 41 1.12 8.27 6.26
CA ILE A 41 2.37 8.33 7.02
C ILE A 41 3.25 7.14 6.61
N VAL A 42 4.49 7.42 6.21
CA VAL A 42 5.47 6.38 5.88
C VAL A 42 5.83 5.60 7.14
N PHE A 43 5.64 4.29 7.14
CA PHE A 43 5.95 3.45 8.30
C PHE A 43 7.02 2.39 8.03
N TYR A 44 7.41 2.19 6.77
CA TYR A 44 8.42 1.22 6.40
C TYR A 44 9.21 1.68 5.17
N ASP A 45 10.55 1.51 5.20
CA ASP A 45 11.47 1.63 4.07
C ASP A 45 12.17 0.28 3.88
N LYS A 46 11.96 -0.35 2.74
CA LYS A 46 12.63 -1.59 2.35
C LYS A 46 14.11 -1.40 1.98
N GLY A 47 14.56 -0.16 1.83
CA GLY A 47 15.92 0.20 1.46
C GLY A 47 16.24 0.13 -0.04
N ASN A 48 15.34 -0.43 -0.85
CA ASN A 48 15.50 -0.51 -2.31
C ASN A 48 14.14 -0.62 -3.01
N ALA A 49 14.10 -0.32 -4.31
CA ALA A 49 12.88 -0.35 -5.12
C ALA A 49 12.67 -1.68 -5.87
N SER A 50 13.28 -2.78 -5.44
CA SER A 50 13.04 -4.10 -6.06
C SER A 50 11.56 -4.47 -5.98
N GLY A 51 11.03 -5.11 -7.02
CA GLY A 51 9.60 -5.43 -7.06
C GLY A 51 8.66 -4.23 -7.25
N GLY A 52 9.20 -3.08 -7.70
CA GLY A 52 8.40 -1.91 -8.08
C GLY A 52 7.93 -1.01 -6.95
N TRP A 53 8.40 -1.22 -5.71
CA TRP A 53 8.07 -0.38 -4.55
C TRP A 53 9.22 -0.36 -3.55
N ARG A 54 9.31 0.69 -2.74
CA ARG A 54 10.30 0.83 -1.67
C ARG A 54 9.67 1.10 -0.31
N TYR A 55 8.63 1.91 -0.26
CA TYR A 55 8.03 2.38 0.98
C TYR A 55 6.61 1.85 1.17
N PHE A 56 6.20 1.72 2.43
CA PHE A 56 4.80 1.66 2.79
C PHE A 56 4.37 2.94 3.47
N GLU A 57 3.22 3.47 3.07
CA GLU A 57 2.50 4.49 3.82
C GLU A 57 1.16 3.93 4.33
N VAL A 58 0.74 4.41 5.50
CA VAL A 58 -0.53 4.05 6.12
C VAL A 58 -1.53 5.20 6.03
N ALA A 59 -2.78 4.90 5.79
CA ALA A 59 -3.86 5.88 5.81
C ALA A 59 -3.98 6.54 7.21
N THR A 60 -4.32 7.83 7.25
CA THR A 60 -4.40 8.61 8.50
C THR A 60 -5.60 8.28 9.37
N SER A 61 -6.57 7.51 8.83
CA SER A 61 -7.77 7.06 9.56
C SER A 61 -8.11 5.62 9.22
N ASP A 62 -8.86 4.95 10.09
CA ASP A 62 -9.41 3.63 9.80
C ASP A 62 -10.37 3.69 8.61
N ALA A 63 -10.32 2.69 7.74
CA ALA A 63 -11.30 2.49 6.69
C ALA A 63 -12.65 1.99 7.24
N GLY A 64 -12.64 1.46 8.46
CA GLY A 64 -13.82 1.04 9.19
C GLY A 64 -13.49 0.44 10.55
N SER A 65 -14.51 0.33 11.40
CA SER A 65 -14.43 -0.32 12.71
C SER A 65 -15.62 -1.28 12.87
N GLY A 66 -15.39 -2.38 13.57
CA GLY A 66 -16.41 -3.44 13.69
C GLY A 66 -16.68 -4.17 12.36
N ILE A 67 -15.70 -4.24 11.50
CA ILE A 67 -15.81 -4.80 10.15
C ILE A 67 -15.42 -6.27 10.15
N PRO A 68 -16.20 -7.17 9.55
CA PRO A 68 -15.82 -8.57 9.37
C PRO A 68 -14.74 -8.72 8.30
N TRP A 69 -13.98 -9.81 8.35
CA TRP A 69 -12.99 -10.15 7.35
C TRP A 69 -13.61 -10.63 6.04
N ASP A 70 -14.74 -11.35 6.13
CA ASP A 70 -15.50 -11.85 4.98
C ASP A 70 -17.00 -11.55 5.09
N THR A 71 -17.76 -12.00 4.08
CA THR A 71 -19.23 -11.81 4.00
C THR A 71 -20.04 -12.80 4.84
N GLY A 72 -19.39 -13.63 5.67
CA GLY A 72 -20.04 -14.67 6.48
C GLY A 72 -20.11 -16.05 5.80
N ASN A 73 -19.57 -16.19 4.60
CA ASN A 73 -19.57 -17.46 3.84
C ASN A 73 -18.39 -18.36 4.17
N TYR A 74 -17.39 -17.85 4.88
CA TYR A 74 -16.16 -18.56 5.25
C TYR A 74 -15.45 -19.25 4.07
N LEU A 75 -15.31 -18.53 2.96
CA LEU A 75 -14.64 -19.07 1.80
C LEU A 75 -13.13 -19.29 2.08
N ASP A 76 -12.60 -20.37 1.50
CA ASP A 76 -11.16 -20.63 1.51
C ASP A 76 -10.49 -19.73 0.47
N VAL A 77 -9.61 -18.85 0.92
CA VAL A 77 -8.89 -17.90 0.06
C VAL A 77 -7.39 -18.08 0.24
N THR A 78 -6.70 -18.40 -0.83
CA THR A 78 -5.23 -18.52 -0.79
C THR A 78 -4.61 -17.14 -0.57
N THR A 79 -3.94 -16.96 0.56
CA THR A 79 -3.24 -15.72 0.94
C THR A 79 -1.85 -16.04 1.50
N SER A 80 -0.99 -15.03 1.54
CA SER A 80 0.34 -15.10 2.15
C SER A 80 0.43 -14.21 3.39
N THR A 81 1.32 -14.53 4.31
CA THR A 81 1.61 -13.69 5.49
C THR A 81 2.73 -12.69 5.26
N THR A 82 3.52 -12.85 4.19
CA THR A 82 4.80 -12.16 3.99
C THR A 82 4.67 -10.68 3.64
N ILE A 83 5.73 -9.91 3.91
CA ILE A 83 5.84 -8.52 3.48
C ILE A 83 5.80 -8.44 1.94
N GLY A 84 4.99 -7.55 1.39
CA GLY A 84 4.76 -7.39 -0.05
C GLY A 84 3.55 -8.16 -0.57
N SER A 85 2.89 -8.99 0.25
CA SER A 85 1.75 -9.80 -0.20
C SER A 85 0.37 -9.18 0.04
N GLY A 86 0.25 -8.12 0.83
CA GLY A 86 -1.03 -7.55 1.23
C GLY A 86 -1.91 -7.12 0.04
N LYS A 87 -1.31 -6.53 -0.98
CA LYS A 87 -2.04 -6.13 -2.20
C LYS A 87 -2.62 -7.34 -2.94
N ALA A 88 -1.80 -8.36 -3.20
CA ALA A 88 -2.26 -9.59 -3.87
C ALA A 88 -3.29 -10.35 -3.04
N ASN A 89 -3.10 -10.43 -1.70
CA ASN A 89 -4.10 -10.99 -0.80
C ASN A 89 -5.45 -10.25 -0.89
N THR A 90 -5.41 -8.90 -0.87
CA THR A 90 -6.60 -8.05 -0.97
C THR A 90 -7.37 -8.33 -2.26
N GLU A 91 -6.67 -8.43 -3.39
CA GLU A 91 -7.25 -8.76 -4.68
C GLU A 91 -7.86 -10.15 -4.70
N ALA A 92 -7.16 -11.17 -4.18
CA ALA A 92 -7.67 -12.54 -4.08
C ALA A 92 -8.93 -12.64 -3.19
N ILE A 93 -8.97 -11.91 -2.08
CA ILE A 93 -10.14 -11.87 -1.20
C ILE A 93 -11.34 -11.26 -1.93
N ILE A 94 -11.15 -10.15 -2.65
CA ILE A 94 -12.22 -9.47 -3.39
C ILE A 94 -12.72 -10.34 -4.54
N GLU A 95 -11.83 -11.02 -5.26
CA GLU A 95 -12.19 -11.95 -6.32
C GLU A 95 -13.05 -13.11 -5.78
N ALA A 96 -12.68 -13.67 -4.63
CA ALA A 96 -13.39 -14.78 -4.03
C ALA A 96 -14.75 -14.39 -3.42
N LEU A 97 -14.82 -13.24 -2.74
CA LEU A 97 -15.99 -12.82 -1.97
C LEU A 97 -16.99 -11.96 -2.78
N GLY A 98 -16.53 -11.30 -3.85
CA GLY A 98 -17.33 -10.36 -4.61
C GLY A 98 -17.70 -9.09 -3.84
N SER A 99 -18.86 -8.52 -4.16
CA SER A 99 -19.33 -7.28 -3.54
C SER A 99 -19.79 -7.50 -2.11
N GLY A 100 -19.45 -6.58 -1.20
CA GLY A 100 -19.87 -6.66 0.20
C GLY A 100 -19.17 -5.63 1.08
N ILE A 101 -19.51 -5.63 2.37
CA ILE A 101 -18.85 -4.79 3.39
C ILE A 101 -17.96 -5.71 4.21
N TYR A 102 -16.67 -5.71 3.92
CA TYR A 102 -15.64 -6.49 4.60
C TYR A 102 -14.26 -5.83 4.47
N ALA A 103 -13.30 -6.27 5.26
CA ALA A 103 -12.02 -5.59 5.46
C ALA A 103 -11.26 -5.26 4.16
N ALA A 104 -11.06 -6.25 3.28
CA ALA A 104 -10.32 -6.04 2.03
C ALA A 104 -11.03 -5.07 1.08
N GLN A 105 -12.37 -5.17 0.97
CA GLN A 105 -13.17 -4.30 0.11
C GLN A 105 -13.10 -2.84 0.55
N LEU A 106 -13.13 -2.56 1.86
CA LEU A 106 -13.03 -1.20 2.38
C LEU A 106 -11.67 -0.58 2.09
N CYS A 107 -10.58 -1.34 2.29
CA CYS A 107 -9.24 -0.86 1.95
C CYS A 107 -9.10 -0.58 0.45
N ARG A 108 -9.55 -1.48 -0.41
CA ARG A 108 -9.49 -1.35 -1.88
C ARG A 108 -10.35 -0.19 -2.40
N GLY A 109 -11.45 0.11 -1.71
CA GLY A 109 -12.34 1.21 -2.05
C GLY A 109 -11.85 2.59 -1.59
N LEU A 110 -10.79 2.66 -0.79
CA LEU A 110 -10.26 3.92 -0.31
C LEU A 110 -9.63 4.71 -1.45
N ALA A 111 -10.05 5.99 -1.58
CA ALA A 111 -9.46 6.94 -2.50
C ALA A 111 -9.08 8.20 -1.72
N THR A 112 -7.78 8.45 -1.56
CA THR A 112 -7.26 9.61 -0.84
C THR A 112 -5.94 10.06 -1.44
N GLY A 113 -5.65 11.37 -1.36
CA GLY A 113 -4.41 11.96 -1.90
C GLY A 113 -4.25 11.82 -3.41
N GLY A 114 -5.32 11.53 -4.17
CA GLY A 114 -5.26 11.25 -5.60
C GLY A 114 -4.90 9.80 -5.95
N PHE A 115 -4.81 8.92 -4.97
CA PHE A 115 -4.47 7.50 -5.13
C PHE A 115 -5.64 6.60 -4.73
N ASN A 116 -5.75 5.44 -5.40
CA ASN A 116 -6.79 4.43 -5.19
C ASN A 116 -6.22 3.00 -5.17
N ASP A 117 -4.93 2.86 -4.87
CA ASP A 117 -4.19 1.60 -4.84
C ASP A 117 -3.92 1.12 -3.39
N TRP A 118 -4.78 1.51 -2.47
CA TRP A 118 -4.77 1.09 -1.08
C TRP A 118 -5.21 -0.37 -0.91
N PHE A 119 -4.66 -1.04 0.10
CA PHE A 119 -4.95 -2.46 0.35
C PHE A 119 -4.88 -2.80 1.84
N LEU A 120 -5.45 -3.94 2.21
CA LEU A 120 -5.39 -4.49 3.56
C LEU A 120 -4.01 -5.13 3.77
N PRO A 121 -3.25 -4.71 4.80
CA PRO A 121 -1.90 -5.24 5.04
C PRO A 121 -1.90 -6.75 5.29
N SER A 122 -0.87 -7.47 4.83
CA SER A 122 -0.62 -8.85 5.26
C SER A 122 -0.31 -8.91 6.75
N LYS A 123 -0.26 -10.12 7.32
CA LYS A 123 0.08 -10.34 8.73
C LYS A 123 1.41 -9.66 9.11
N ASP A 124 2.45 -9.84 8.29
CA ASP A 124 3.77 -9.31 8.60
C ASP A 124 3.87 -7.81 8.31
N GLU A 125 3.13 -7.29 7.32
CA GLU A 125 3.00 -5.85 7.07
C GLU A 125 2.25 -5.14 8.21
N LEU A 126 1.20 -5.76 8.73
CA LEU A 126 0.47 -5.24 9.89
C LEU A 126 1.35 -5.19 11.14
N ASN A 127 2.24 -6.17 11.31
CA ASN A 127 3.21 -6.15 12.40
C ASN A 127 4.26 -5.05 12.24
N LEU A 128 4.71 -4.75 11.02
CA LEU A 128 5.57 -3.58 10.77
C LEU A 128 4.86 -2.29 11.17
N LEU A 129 3.59 -2.15 10.79
CA LEU A 129 2.78 -0.99 11.16
C LEU A 129 2.62 -0.87 12.68
N TYR A 130 2.28 -1.98 13.36
CA TYR A 130 2.22 -1.99 14.83
C TYR A 130 3.54 -1.52 15.46
N THR A 131 4.68 -2.00 14.93
CA THR A 131 6.00 -1.64 15.45
C THR A 131 6.27 -0.13 15.29
N ALA A 132 5.83 0.49 14.19
CA ALA A 132 5.95 1.93 13.99
C ALA A 132 5.05 2.72 14.96
N VAL A 133 3.83 2.24 15.20
CA VAL A 133 2.86 2.88 16.11
C VAL A 133 3.29 2.75 17.56
N ASP A 134 3.77 1.65 18.02
CA ASP A 134 3.99 1.17 19.42
C ASP A 134 3.70 2.20 20.53
N TRP A 135 2.51 2.10 21.15
CA TRP A 135 2.01 2.99 22.19
C TRP A 135 2.91 3.11 23.43
N ARG A 136 3.89 2.21 23.59
CA ARG A 136 4.86 2.25 24.68
C ARG A 136 6.01 3.23 24.42
N GLY A 137 5.91 4.02 23.35
CA GLY A 137 6.92 5.02 22.97
C GLY A 137 8.21 4.43 22.38
N ARG A 138 8.20 3.16 21.96
CA ARG A 138 9.34 2.50 21.29
C ARG A 138 9.21 2.49 19.79
N GLY A 139 8.02 2.88 19.26
CA GLY A 139 7.76 3.01 17.85
C GLY A 139 8.31 4.30 17.27
N SER A 140 8.36 4.37 15.96
CA SER A 140 8.87 5.53 15.21
C SER A 140 7.87 6.67 15.08
N PHE A 141 6.58 6.42 15.34
CA PHE A 141 5.53 7.42 15.21
C PHE A 141 5.49 8.38 16.39
N THR A 142 5.26 9.66 16.11
CA THR A 142 4.94 10.67 17.12
C THR A 142 3.51 10.49 17.62
N ASP A 143 3.14 11.19 18.71
CA ASP A 143 1.75 11.16 19.20
C ASP A 143 0.76 11.61 18.14
N LYS A 144 1.14 12.59 17.30
CA LYS A 144 0.33 13.06 16.18
C LYS A 144 0.15 11.98 15.10
N ASP A 145 1.18 11.21 14.81
CA ASP A 145 1.12 10.13 13.81
C ASP A 145 0.27 8.96 14.28
N ARG A 146 0.10 8.83 15.60
CA ARG A 146 -0.78 7.83 16.25
C ARG A 146 -2.24 8.26 16.30
N GLU A 147 -2.56 9.52 16.01
CA GLU A 147 -3.94 9.99 15.95
C GLU A 147 -4.75 9.11 14.96
N GLY A 148 -5.93 8.69 15.38
CA GLY A 148 -6.79 7.81 14.60
C GLY A 148 -6.48 6.31 14.68
N PHE A 149 -5.39 5.89 15.34
CA PHE A 149 -5.23 4.51 15.75
C PHE A 149 -5.93 4.26 17.09
N THR A 150 -6.41 3.02 17.26
CA THR A 150 -6.95 2.55 18.52
C THR A 150 -6.06 1.43 19.09
N ASN A 151 -6.14 1.18 20.39
CA ASN A 151 -5.47 0.03 21.03
C ASN A 151 -6.28 -1.26 20.91
N HIS A 152 -7.06 -1.39 19.83
CA HIS A 152 -7.91 -2.53 19.54
C HIS A 152 -7.29 -3.47 18.50
N TYR A 153 -8.05 -4.47 18.08
CA TYR A 153 -7.66 -5.44 17.08
C TYR A 153 -7.84 -4.88 15.67
N TYR A 154 -6.85 -5.14 14.83
CA TYR A 154 -6.86 -4.83 13.40
C TYR A 154 -6.75 -6.09 12.57
N TRP A 155 -7.57 -6.20 11.53
CA TRP A 155 -7.48 -7.27 10.56
C TRP A 155 -6.23 -7.17 9.69
N SER A 156 -5.61 -8.32 9.41
CA SER A 156 -4.72 -8.47 8.26
C SER A 156 -5.44 -9.11 7.08
N SER A 157 -4.84 -9.07 5.88
CA SER A 157 -5.35 -9.77 4.70
C SER A 157 -4.99 -11.26 4.67
N SER A 158 -4.36 -11.80 5.70
CA SER A 158 -3.86 -13.17 5.72
C SER A 158 -4.85 -14.11 6.37
N GLN A 159 -5.37 -15.06 5.60
CA GLN A 159 -6.15 -16.17 6.13
C GLN A 159 -5.27 -17.07 7.01
N TYR A 160 -5.82 -17.68 8.03
CA TYR A 160 -5.09 -18.65 8.83
C TYR A 160 -4.97 -19.99 8.08
N PHE A 161 -3.76 -20.48 7.90
CA PHE A 161 -3.46 -21.61 7.02
C PHE A 161 -4.06 -22.95 7.49
N SER A 162 -4.28 -23.13 8.81
CA SER A 162 -4.81 -24.38 9.35
C SER A 162 -6.33 -24.45 9.35
N SER A 163 -7.02 -23.34 9.05
CA SER A 163 -8.49 -23.31 9.01
C SER A 163 -9.00 -22.07 8.28
N TYR A 164 -9.77 -22.29 7.23
CA TYR A 164 -10.39 -21.22 6.44
C TYR A 164 -11.46 -20.41 7.18
N PHE A 165 -11.88 -20.83 8.36
CA PHE A 165 -12.79 -20.06 9.22
C PHE A 165 -12.14 -18.84 9.86
N TYR A 166 -10.80 -18.80 9.94
CA TYR A 166 -10.03 -17.81 10.68
C TYR A 166 -9.14 -16.98 9.76
N ALA A 167 -8.91 -15.73 10.17
CA ALA A 167 -7.90 -14.85 9.58
C ALA A 167 -7.02 -14.25 10.68
N TRP A 168 -5.81 -13.82 10.31
CA TRP A 168 -4.88 -13.20 11.23
C TRP A 168 -5.28 -11.76 11.53
N ASP A 169 -5.19 -11.42 12.80
CA ASP A 169 -5.36 -10.10 13.35
C ASP A 169 -4.21 -9.73 14.29
N GLN A 170 -4.16 -8.47 14.71
CA GLN A 170 -3.18 -7.99 15.65
C GLN A 170 -3.82 -7.04 16.67
N ASP A 171 -3.52 -7.28 17.94
CA ASP A 171 -3.87 -6.41 19.05
C ASP A 171 -2.87 -5.25 19.16
N PHE A 172 -3.31 -4.05 18.81
CA PHE A 172 -2.47 -2.85 18.85
C PHE A 172 -2.23 -2.33 20.28
N GLY A 173 -2.94 -2.85 21.29
CA GLY A 173 -2.66 -2.54 22.69
C GLY A 173 -1.40 -3.23 23.24
N ASN A 174 -1.04 -4.41 22.71
CA ASN A 174 0.08 -5.20 23.22
C ASN A 174 0.97 -5.85 22.16
N GLY A 175 0.57 -5.81 20.87
CA GLY A 175 1.30 -6.35 19.73
C GLY A 175 1.10 -7.83 19.46
N ARG A 176 0.22 -8.49 20.20
CA ARG A 176 -0.04 -9.91 20.01
C ARG A 176 -0.76 -10.15 18.68
N GLN A 177 -0.17 -10.99 17.83
CA GLN A 177 -0.84 -11.55 16.67
C GLN A 177 -1.57 -12.84 17.04
N LYS A 178 -2.80 -12.96 16.59
CA LYS A 178 -3.64 -14.14 16.77
C LYS A 178 -4.51 -14.35 15.53
N ASN A 179 -5.37 -15.34 15.56
CA ASN A 179 -6.36 -15.56 14.52
C ASN A 179 -7.75 -15.62 15.17
N ASP A 180 -8.70 -14.96 14.55
CA ASP A 180 -10.08 -14.92 14.97
C ASP A 180 -11.03 -15.32 13.84
N LEU A 181 -12.26 -15.70 14.19
CA LEU A 181 -13.29 -16.01 13.22
C LEU A 181 -13.51 -14.85 12.27
N LYS A 182 -13.57 -15.12 10.98
CA LYS A 182 -13.70 -14.12 9.92
C LYS A 182 -14.92 -13.21 10.03
N ASN A 183 -15.97 -13.66 10.76
CA ASN A 183 -17.15 -12.84 11.02
C ASN A 183 -17.02 -11.92 12.24
N THR A 184 -15.88 -11.95 12.96
CA THR A 184 -15.60 -11.02 14.06
C THR A 184 -15.42 -9.61 13.51
N GLY A 185 -15.95 -8.62 14.24
CA GLY A 185 -15.81 -7.20 13.86
C GLY A 185 -14.57 -6.57 14.46
N PHE A 186 -13.57 -6.21 13.62
CA PHE A 186 -12.36 -5.49 14.03
C PHE A 186 -12.17 -4.19 13.26
N SER A 187 -11.16 -3.42 13.65
CA SER A 187 -10.72 -2.24 12.92
C SER A 187 -10.00 -2.63 11.63
N VAL A 188 -10.07 -1.75 10.63
CA VAL A 188 -9.48 -1.94 9.32
C VAL A 188 -8.68 -0.70 8.96
N ARG A 189 -7.36 -0.86 8.76
CA ARG A 189 -6.46 0.21 8.36
C ARG A 189 -5.81 -0.13 7.03
N ALA A 190 -5.99 0.74 6.05
CA ALA A 190 -5.40 0.56 4.73
C ALA A 190 -3.94 1.03 4.71
N ILE A 191 -3.12 0.32 3.94
CA ILE A 191 -1.76 0.72 3.59
C ILE A 191 -1.60 0.80 2.07
N ARG A 192 -0.53 1.44 1.64
CA ARG A 192 -0.16 1.60 0.23
C ARG A 192 1.34 1.40 0.05
N ALA A 193 1.74 0.78 -1.06
CA ALA A 193 3.13 0.60 -1.48
C ALA A 193 3.50 1.58 -2.59
N PHE A 194 4.71 2.18 -2.57
CA PHE A 194 5.18 3.11 -3.61
C PHE A 194 6.70 3.16 -3.72
#